data_22f1f70f969ded15a732efa028f3cb2b
#
_entry.id   22f1f70f969ded15a732efa028f3cb2b
#
_cell.length_a   1.000
_cell.length_b   1.000
_cell.length_c   1.000
_cell.angle_alpha   90.00
_cell.angle_beta   90.00
_cell.angle_gamma   90.00
#
_symmetry.space_group_name_H-M   'P 1'
#
loop_
_entity.id
_entity.type
_entity.pdbx_description
1 polymer ?
#
loop_
_entity_poly.entity_id
_entity_poly.type
_entity_poly.pdbx_seq_one_letter_code
_entity_poly.pdbx_strand_id
1 'polypeptide(L)'
;LLYSRFWYKFLYDLGVVPTKEPYMRRTSHGMILGENGEKMSKSRGNVVNPDEMVDTYGADAFRTYELFIGAFDQSTPWSTQGLSGCNKFLDRVYNLKDMVTDSPDYSPELESLMHKTIKKVGDDIEKIKFNTAVAALMSLVNEFYKKGSVTRGEYKTLLILLNPFAPHITEELFEMMNFGGTLSASSWPAYDEAKTIDQTVEMAVMIGGRVRAKIMVPADMAEEDIK
;
A
#
# COMPACT_ATOMS: atom_id res chain seq x y z
N LEU A 1 -26.13 -6.74 -6.85
CA LEU A 1 -26.86 -5.71 -6.11
C LEU A 1 -28.37 -6.02 -6.05
N LEU A 2 -29.05 -6.28 -7.19
CA LEU A 2 -30.49 -6.51 -7.21
C LEU A 2 -30.88 -7.73 -6.37
N TYR A 3 -30.26 -8.88 -6.60
CA TYR A 3 -30.57 -10.11 -5.86
C TYR A 3 -30.27 -9.98 -4.36
N SER A 4 -29.13 -9.40 -3.98
CA SER A 4 -28.77 -9.24 -2.57
C SER A 4 -29.71 -8.29 -1.84
N ARG A 5 -30.15 -7.17 -2.47
CA ARG A 5 -31.14 -6.27 -1.88
C ARG A 5 -32.52 -6.91 -1.77
N PHE A 6 -32.94 -7.67 -2.79
CA PHE A 6 -34.25 -8.37 -2.77
C PHE A 6 -34.32 -9.36 -1.60
N TRP A 7 -33.29 -10.22 -1.46
CA TRP A 7 -33.24 -11.19 -0.36
C TRP A 7 -33.13 -10.48 1.02
N TYR A 8 -32.34 -9.44 1.12
CA TYR A 8 -32.21 -8.71 2.38
C TYR A 8 -33.53 -8.05 2.82
N LYS A 9 -34.26 -7.45 1.88
CA LYS A 9 -35.57 -6.87 2.16
C LYS A 9 -36.63 -7.92 2.58
N PHE A 10 -36.58 -9.07 1.95
CA PHE A 10 -37.40 -10.20 2.37
C PHE A 10 -37.06 -10.65 3.82
N LEU A 11 -35.80 -10.77 4.15
CA LEU A 11 -35.38 -11.10 5.51
C LEU A 11 -35.73 -9.99 6.52
N TYR A 12 -35.73 -8.74 6.10
CA TYR A 12 -36.18 -7.62 6.92
C TYR A 12 -37.69 -7.73 7.21
N ASP A 13 -38.50 -8.03 6.23
CA ASP A 13 -39.93 -8.21 6.40
C ASP A 13 -40.28 -9.39 7.34
N LEU A 14 -39.39 -10.39 7.42
CA LEU A 14 -39.47 -11.50 8.37
C LEU A 14 -38.89 -11.19 9.76
N GLY A 15 -38.34 -9.98 9.99
CA GLY A 15 -37.70 -9.60 11.24
C GLY A 15 -36.36 -10.28 11.53
N VAL A 16 -35.72 -10.88 10.52
CA VAL A 16 -34.44 -11.61 10.68
C VAL A 16 -33.23 -10.67 10.69
N VAL A 17 -33.30 -9.55 9.96
CA VAL A 17 -32.24 -8.53 9.89
C VAL A 17 -32.70 -7.19 10.43
N PRO A 18 -31.81 -6.37 11.01
CA PRO A 18 -32.19 -5.18 11.78
C PRO A 18 -32.49 -3.95 10.92
N THR A 19 -32.05 -3.87 9.68
CA THR A 19 -32.17 -2.69 8.82
C THR A 19 -32.88 -2.99 7.52
N LYS A 20 -33.56 -1.98 6.95
CA LYS A 20 -34.31 -2.15 5.68
C LYS A 20 -33.41 -2.23 4.46
N GLU A 21 -32.25 -1.63 4.50
CA GLU A 21 -31.26 -1.63 3.40
C GLU A 21 -29.94 -2.27 3.84
N PRO A 22 -29.35 -3.15 3.02
CA PRO A 22 -28.12 -3.86 3.36
C PRO A 22 -26.86 -3.00 3.24
N TYR A 23 -26.90 -1.94 2.44
CA TYR A 23 -25.72 -1.18 2.04
C TYR A 23 -25.90 0.31 2.32
N MET A 24 -24.95 0.90 3.02
CA MET A 24 -24.86 2.35 3.23
C MET A 24 -24.19 3.06 2.05
N ARG A 25 -23.26 2.38 1.36
CA ARG A 25 -22.47 2.94 0.26
C ARG A 25 -22.25 1.88 -0.82
N ARG A 26 -22.28 2.32 -2.08
CA ARG A 26 -21.84 1.54 -3.24
C ARG A 26 -20.68 2.25 -3.92
N THR A 27 -19.56 1.55 -4.08
CA THR A 27 -18.44 2.02 -4.90
C THR A 27 -18.36 1.16 -6.16
N SER A 28 -18.34 1.80 -7.32
CA SER A 28 -18.12 1.11 -8.59
C SER A 28 -16.63 0.95 -8.82
N HIS A 29 -16.25 -0.26 -9.23
CA HIS A 29 -14.87 -0.54 -9.64
C HIS A 29 -14.77 -0.59 -11.17
N GLY A 30 -13.55 -0.37 -11.69
CA GLY A 30 -13.20 -0.64 -13.08
C GLY A 30 -13.14 -2.15 -13.39
N MET A 31 -12.87 -2.49 -14.63
CA MET A 31 -12.63 -3.88 -15.03
C MET A 31 -11.16 -4.13 -15.28
N ILE A 32 -10.66 -5.29 -14.86
CA ILE A 32 -9.39 -5.81 -15.33
C ILE A 32 -9.63 -6.43 -16.71
N LEU A 33 -8.95 -5.89 -17.70
CA LEU A 33 -9.02 -6.31 -19.10
C LEU A 33 -7.92 -7.34 -19.39
N GLY A 34 -8.04 -8.09 -20.48
CA GLY A 34 -6.94 -8.90 -21.00
C GLY A 34 -5.71 -8.06 -21.34
N GLU A 35 -4.55 -8.67 -21.52
CA GLU A 35 -3.31 -7.98 -21.87
C GLU A 35 -3.41 -7.12 -23.14
N ASN A 36 -4.33 -7.51 -24.05
CA ASN A 36 -4.66 -6.76 -25.26
C ASN A 36 -5.60 -5.55 -25.07
N GLY A 37 -5.97 -5.25 -23.81
CA GLY A 37 -6.91 -4.17 -23.47
C GLY A 37 -8.39 -4.47 -23.76
N GLU A 38 -8.73 -5.69 -24.14
CA GLU A 38 -10.11 -6.11 -24.38
C GLU A 38 -10.71 -6.80 -23.17
N LYS A 39 -12.04 -6.76 -23.07
CA LYS A 39 -12.78 -7.48 -22.02
C LYS A 39 -12.43 -8.97 -22.08
N MET A 40 -12.06 -9.54 -20.92
CA MET A 40 -11.80 -10.97 -20.79
C MET A 40 -13.05 -11.81 -21.15
N SER A 41 -12.86 -12.84 -21.96
CA SER A 41 -13.93 -13.77 -22.33
C SER A 41 -13.33 -15.14 -22.62
N LYS A 42 -13.99 -16.21 -22.14
CA LYS A 42 -13.59 -17.60 -22.43
C LYS A 42 -13.53 -17.89 -23.94
N SER A 43 -14.49 -17.33 -24.72
CA SER A 43 -14.52 -17.51 -26.18
C SER A 43 -13.37 -16.83 -26.91
N ARG A 44 -12.71 -15.85 -26.30
CA ARG A 44 -11.53 -15.14 -26.86
C ARG A 44 -10.21 -15.72 -26.40
N GLY A 45 -10.22 -16.62 -25.41
CA GLY A 45 -8.99 -17.22 -24.85
C GLY A 45 -8.09 -16.24 -24.10
N ASN A 46 -8.61 -15.06 -23.68
CA ASN A 46 -7.84 -14.01 -23.03
C ASN A 46 -8.16 -13.87 -21.52
N VAL A 47 -8.71 -14.92 -20.92
CA VAL A 47 -9.03 -14.97 -19.50
C VAL A 47 -7.79 -15.31 -18.70
N VAL A 48 -7.52 -14.57 -17.65
CA VAL A 48 -6.53 -14.92 -16.61
C VAL A 48 -7.26 -15.67 -15.51
N ASN A 49 -6.80 -16.88 -15.21
CA ASN A 49 -7.35 -17.71 -14.14
C ASN A 49 -6.68 -17.32 -12.80
N PRO A 50 -7.44 -16.83 -11.81
CA PRO A 50 -6.90 -16.51 -10.49
C PRO A 50 -6.18 -17.68 -9.80
N ASP A 51 -6.71 -18.90 -9.91
CA ASP A 51 -6.11 -20.09 -9.27
C ASP A 51 -4.69 -20.34 -9.78
N GLU A 52 -4.48 -20.25 -11.09
CA GLU A 52 -3.15 -20.40 -11.71
C GLU A 52 -2.16 -19.31 -11.24
N MET A 53 -2.66 -18.09 -11.06
CA MET A 53 -1.84 -16.98 -10.56
C MET A 53 -1.47 -17.18 -9.09
N VAL A 54 -2.41 -17.64 -8.27
CA VAL A 54 -2.17 -17.96 -6.85
C VAL A 54 -1.19 -19.12 -6.72
N ASP A 55 -1.34 -20.19 -7.51
CA ASP A 55 -0.44 -21.34 -7.50
C ASP A 55 1.00 -20.96 -7.93
N THR A 56 1.14 -19.99 -8.83
CA THR A 56 2.44 -19.59 -9.39
C THR A 56 3.15 -18.52 -8.56
N TYR A 57 2.41 -17.51 -8.08
CA TYR A 57 2.98 -16.31 -7.45
C TYR A 57 2.58 -16.15 -5.98
N GLY A 58 1.62 -16.94 -5.49
CA GLY A 58 1.04 -16.80 -4.17
C GLY A 58 -0.11 -15.78 -4.11
N ALA A 59 -1.00 -16.00 -3.13
CA ALA A 59 -2.19 -15.17 -2.95
C ALA A 59 -1.87 -13.70 -2.64
N ASP A 60 -0.84 -13.44 -1.85
CA ASP A 60 -0.46 -12.08 -1.46
C ASP A 60 0.09 -11.25 -2.62
N ALA A 61 0.90 -11.86 -3.50
CA ALA A 61 1.39 -11.19 -4.71
C ALA A 61 0.24 -10.84 -5.65
N PHE A 62 -0.69 -11.78 -5.83
CA PHE A 62 -1.88 -11.57 -6.66
C PHE A 62 -2.77 -10.46 -6.08
N ARG A 63 -3.10 -10.49 -4.78
CA ARG A 63 -3.89 -9.45 -4.10
C ARG A 63 -3.24 -8.08 -4.19
N THR A 64 -1.93 -8.01 -3.89
CA THR A 64 -1.17 -6.75 -3.96
C THR A 64 -1.20 -6.18 -5.37
N TYR A 65 -1.06 -7.03 -6.38
CA TYR A 65 -1.09 -6.61 -7.78
C TYR A 65 -2.49 -6.08 -8.19
N GLU A 66 -3.58 -6.78 -7.86
CA GLU A 66 -4.93 -6.33 -8.19
C GLU A 66 -5.26 -4.96 -7.58
N LEU A 67 -4.73 -4.68 -6.38
CA LEU A 67 -4.91 -3.40 -5.72
C LEU A 67 -3.95 -2.31 -6.21
N PHE A 68 -2.86 -2.70 -6.87
CA PHE A 68 -1.82 -1.80 -7.38
C PHE A 68 -1.96 -1.46 -8.87
N ILE A 69 -2.61 -2.32 -9.67
CA ILE A 69 -2.62 -2.25 -11.15
C ILE A 69 -3.12 -0.90 -11.71
N GLY A 70 -3.99 -0.20 -10.98
CA GLY A 70 -4.54 1.08 -11.43
C GLY A 70 -5.50 1.71 -10.42
N ALA A 71 -6.09 2.85 -10.80
CA ALA A 71 -7.13 3.48 -10.00
C ALA A 71 -8.37 2.55 -9.93
N PHE A 72 -8.96 2.46 -8.75
CA PHE A 72 -10.02 1.47 -8.45
C PHE A 72 -11.25 1.58 -9.36
N ASP A 73 -11.59 2.77 -9.81
CA ASP A 73 -12.74 3.08 -10.66
C ASP A 73 -12.44 3.02 -12.16
N GLN A 74 -11.20 2.77 -12.56
CA GLN A 74 -10.77 2.72 -13.95
C GLN A 74 -10.49 1.30 -14.42
N SER A 75 -10.80 1.05 -15.70
CA SER A 75 -10.45 -0.23 -16.33
C SER A 75 -8.98 -0.24 -16.73
N THR A 76 -8.28 -1.32 -16.42
CA THR A 76 -6.84 -1.44 -16.65
C THR A 76 -6.51 -2.79 -17.28
N PRO A 77 -5.62 -2.87 -18.29
CA PRO A 77 -5.21 -4.13 -18.87
C PRO A 77 -4.34 -4.92 -17.87
N TRP A 78 -4.52 -6.24 -17.88
CA TRP A 78 -3.68 -7.17 -17.13
C TRP A 78 -2.21 -7.08 -17.58
N SER A 79 -1.30 -7.27 -16.63
CA SER A 79 0.14 -7.37 -16.90
C SER A 79 0.80 -8.42 -16.00
N THR A 80 1.19 -9.54 -16.57
CA THR A 80 1.94 -10.58 -15.84
C THR A 80 3.29 -10.06 -15.34
N GLN A 81 3.90 -9.12 -16.04
CA GLN A 81 5.13 -8.45 -15.59
C GLN A 81 4.88 -7.59 -14.33
N GLY A 82 3.72 -6.90 -14.26
CA GLY A 82 3.33 -6.13 -13.08
C GLY A 82 3.13 -7.03 -11.86
N LEU A 83 2.49 -8.19 -12.03
CA LEU A 83 2.34 -9.20 -10.97
C LEU A 83 3.71 -9.69 -10.46
N SER A 84 4.63 -10.03 -11.37
CA SER A 84 6.01 -10.39 -11.01
C SER A 84 6.73 -9.27 -10.23
N GLY A 85 6.45 -8.01 -10.57
CA GLY A 85 6.95 -6.84 -9.82
C GLY A 85 6.45 -6.79 -8.38
N CYS A 86 5.16 -7.07 -8.17
CA CYS A 86 4.58 -7.16 -6.82
C CYS A 86 5.16 -8.32 -6.03
N ASN A 87 5.37 -9.48 -6.65
CA ASN A 87 6.02 -10.61 -5.99
C ASN A 87 7.44 -10.23 -5.52
N LYS A 88 8.25 -9.62 -6.38
CA LYS A 88 9.59 -9.14 -6.00
C LYS A 88 9.56 -8.09 -4.88
N PHE A 89 8.53 -7.26 -4.84
CA PHE A 89 8.34 -6.33 -3.73
C PHE A 89 8.12 -7.07 -2.40
N LEU A 90 7.26 -8.09 -2.39
CA LEU A 90 7.03 -8.90 -1.19
C LEU A 90 8.28 -9.71 -0.78
N ASP A 91 9.05 -10.24 -1.73
CA ASP A 91 10.36 -10.86 -1.44
C ASP A 91 11.30 -9.88 -0.73
N ARG A 92 11.32 -8.63 -1.17
CA ARG A 92 12.11 -7.59 -0.52
C ARG A 92 11.61 -7.29 0.90
N VAL A 93 10.29 -7.23 1.10
CA VAL A 93 9.71 -7.06 2.45
C VAL A 93 10.12 -8.23 3.36
N TYR A 94 10.08 -9.46 2.84
CA TYR A 94 10.54 -10.64 3.58
C TYR A 94 12.02 -10.56 3.97
N ASN A 95 12.88 -10.17 3.04
CA ASN A 95 14.32 -10.08 3.28
C ASN A 95 14.72 -8.94 4.23
N LEU A 96 13.86 -7.94 4.44
CA LEU A 96 14.13 -6.88 5.43
C LEU A 96 14.28 -7.44 6.85
N LYS A 97 13.69 -8.59 7.19
CA LYS A 97 13.83 -9.23 8.52
C LYS A 97 15.29 -9.43 8.95
N ASP A 98 16.17 -9.67 7.97
CA ASP A 98 17.61 -9.89 8.19
C ASP A 98 18.38 -8.58 8.44
N MET A 99 17.74 -7.42 8.25
CA MET A 99 18.27 -6.08 8.44
C MET A 99 17.69 -5.38 9.67
N VAL A 100 16.83 -6.08 10.44
CA VAL A 100 16.12 -5.52 11.60
C VAL A 100 17.09 -5.36 12.78
N THR A 101 17.11 -4.15 13.36
CA THR A 101 17.80 -3.82 14.60
C THR A 101 16.83 -3.84 15.80
N ASP A 102 17.33 -3.96 17.02
CA ASP A 102 16.51 -4.11 18.23
C ASP A 102 15.77 -2.83 18.68
N SER A 103 16.04 -1.69 18.06
CA SER A 103 15.41 -0.41 18.45
C SER A 103 13.88 -0.46 18.27
N PRO A 104 13.11 -0.16 19.32
CA PRO A 104 11.64 -0.11 19.21
C PRO A 104 11.14 1.18 18.54
N ASP A 105 11.96 2.22 18.47
CA ASP A 105 11.62 3.54 17.95
C ASP A 105 11.98 3.66 16.47
N TYR A 106 11.43 4.66 15.78
CA TYR A 106 11.87 5.01 14.43
C TYR A 106 13.25 5.65 14.47
N SER A 107 14.03 5.40 13.45
CA SER A 107 15.31 6.08 13.28
C SER A 107 15.10 7.57 12.95
N PRO A 108 15.96 8.47 13.47
CA PRO A 108 15.81 9.90 13.24
C PRO A 108 15.73 10.28 11.75
N GLU A 109 16.47 9.56 10.91
CA GLU A 109 16.54 9.82 9.47
C GLU A 109 15.23 9.48 8.75
N LEU A 110 14.44 8.53 9.27
CA LEU A 110 13.21 8.07 8.64
C LEU A 110 11.95 8.42 9.43
N GLU A 111 12.06 9.07 10.60
CA GLU A 111 10.91 9.37 11.45
C GLU A 111 9.84 10.17 10.71
N SER A 112 10.22 11.25 10.01
CA SER A 112 9.27 12.04 9.21
C SER A 112 8.63 11.21 8.10
N LEU A 113 9.42 10.39 7.39
CA LEU A 113 8.90 9.52 6.34
C LEU A 113 7.93 8.47 6.89
N MET A 114 8.22 7.89 8.07
CA MET A 114 7.31 6.94 8.72
C MET A 114 5.95 7.58 9.02
N HIS A 115 5.92 8.76 9.64
CA HIS A 115 4.67 9.47 9.94
C HIS A 115 3.92 9.86 8.67
N LYS A 116 4.60 10.34 7.64
CA LYS A 116 4.01 10.61 6.31
C LYS A 116 3.41 9.37 5.67
N THR A 117 4.12 8.23 5.75
CA THR A 117 3.66 6.98 5.15
C THR A 117 2.41 6.45 5.88
N ILE A 118 2.38 6.50 7.22
CA ILE A 118 1.20 6.10 8.00
C ILE A 118 -0.01 6.93 7.58
N LYS A 119 0.13 8.25 7.56
CA LYS A 119 -0.92 9.18 7.12
C LYS A 119 -1.37 8.88 5.69
N LYS A 120 -0.41 8.81 4.76
CA LYS A 120 -0.67 8.60 3.34
C LYS A 120 -1.41 7.29 3.07
N VAL A 121 -0.95 6.18 3.66
CA VAL A 121 -1.56 4.86 3.46
C VAL A 121 -2.96 4.82 4.08
N GLY A 122 -3.15 5.37 5.28
CA GLY A 122 -4.46 5.47 5.92
C GLY A 122 -5.45 6.28 5.08
N ASP A 123 -5.08 7.49 4.69
CA ASP A 123 -5.89 8.37 3.83
C ASP A 123 -6.25 7.72 2.48
N ASP A 124 -5.30 7.02 1.89
CA ASP A 124 -5.51 6.36 0.59
C ASP A 124 -6.44 5.15 0.70
N ILE A 125 -6.35 4.37 1.78
CA ILE A 125 -7.28 3.26 2.02
C ILE A 125 -8.71 3.79 2.21
N GLU A 126 -8.90 4.84 3.01
CA GLU A 126 -10.22 5.45 3.20
C GLU A 126 -10.82 5.99 1.90
N LYS A 127 -9.98 6.53 1.02
CA LYS A 127 -10.36 7.09 -0.29
C LYS A 127 -10.37 6.05 -1.42
N ILE A 128 -10.10 4.77 -1.11
CA ILE A 128 -10.04 3.65 -2.09
C ILE A 128 -8.97 3.91 -3.18
N LYS A 129 -7.86 4.53 -2.79
CA LYS A 129 -6.69 4.78 -3.63
C LYS A 129 -5.59 3.75 -3.35
N PHE A 130 -5.93 2.48 -3.45
CA PHE A 130 -5.04 1.38 -3.06
C PHE A 130 -3.72 1.38 -3.83
N ASN A 131 -3.74 1.74 -5.11
CA ASN A 131 -2.55 1.82 -5.95
C ASN A 131 -1.51 2.82 -5.41
N THR A 132 -1.94 3.98 -4.92
CA THR A 132 -1.04 4.97 -4.33
C THR A 132 -0.58 4.58 -2.93
N ALA A 133 -1.41 3.87 -2.15
CA ALA A 133 -1.01 3.28 -0.88
C ALA A 133 0.12 2.25 -1.06
N VAL A 134 -0.03 1.31 -1.99
CA VAL A 134 1.01 0.32 -2.31
C VAL A 134 2.28 0.99 -2.81
N ALA A 135 2.17 2.02 -3.68
CA ALA A 135 3.33 2.79 -4.14
C ALA A 135 4.08 3.47 -2.99
N ALA A 136 3.36 4.02 -1.99
CA ALA A 136 3.98 4.61 -0.80
C ALA A 136 4.75 3.56 0.02
N LEU A 137 4.20 2.35 0.18
CA LEU A 137 4.88 1.25 0.86
C LEU A 137 6.12 0.78 0.08
N MET A 138 6.05 0.71 -1.25
CA MET A 138 7.22 0.40 -2.10
C MET A 138 8.33 1.45 -1.93
N SER A 139 7.96 2.73 -1.85
CA SER A 139 8.89 3.83 -1.64
C SER A 139 9.56 3.73 -0.26
N LEU A 140 8.79 3.43 0.80
CA LEU A 140 9.32 3.22 2.15
C LEU A 140 10.33 2.07 2.19
N VAL A 141 10.02 0.93 1.57
CA VAL A 141 10.94 -0.21 1.46
C VAL A 141 12.23 0.19 0.73
N ASN A 142 12.15 1.03 -0.31
CA ASN A 142 13.36 1.53 -0.99
C ASN A 142 14.25 2.35 -0.05
N GLU A 143 13.68 3.19 0.80
CA GLU A 143 14.47 3.97 1.77
C GLU A 143 15.09 3.09 2.86
N PHE A 144 14.43 2.01 3.30
CA PHE A 144 15.03 1.04 4.20
C PHE A 144 16.27 0.37 3.58
N TYR A 145 16.19 -0.06 2.32
CA TYR A 145 17.34 -0.64 1.61
C TYR A 145 18.46 0.38 1.39
N LYS A 146 18.12 1.63 1.08
CA LYS A 146 19.09 2.70 0.91
C LYS A 146 19.84 3.02 2.21
N LYS A 147 19.13 3.01 3.35
CA LYS A 147 19.71 3.17 4.68
C LYS A 147 20.56 1.96 5.09
N GLY A 148 20.24 0.76 4.60
CA GLY A 148 20.95 -0.48 4.92
C GLY A 148 20.57 -1.09 6.29
N SER A 149 19.56 -0.58 6.95
CA SER A 149 19.01 -1.11 8.20
C SER A 149 17.56 -0.70 8.39
N VAL A 150 16.82 -1.44 9.21
CA VAL A 150 15.45 -1.10 9.62
C VAL A 150 15.31 -1.34 11.12
N THR A 151 14.67 -0.43 11.83
CA THR A 151 14.41 -0.64 13.25
C THR A 151 13.25 -1.61 13.46
N ARG A 152 13.17 -2.22 14.63
CA ARG A 152 12.06 -3.10 15.01
C ARG A 152 10.72 -2.36 14.94
N GLY A 153 10.67 -1.10 15.36
CA GLY A 153 9.48 -0.24 15.27
C GLY A 153 9.08 0.07 13.83
N GLU A 154 10.05 0.40 12.98
CA GLU A 154 9.84 0.66 11.54
C GLU A 154 9.28 -0.57 10.83
N TYR A 155 9.88 -1.74 11.08
CA TYR A 155 9.45 -2.99 10.45
C TYR A 155 8.05 -3.41 10.90
N LYS A 156 7.78 -3.33 12.23
CA LYS A 156 6.44 -3.59 12.76
C LYS A 156 5.38 -2.71 12.09
N THR A 157 5.66 -1.42 11.96
CA THR A 157 4.76 -0.46 11.32
C THR A 157 4.55 -0.79 9.85
N LEU A 158 5.61 -1.11 9.09
CA LEU A 158 5.50 -1.56 7.70
C LEU A 158 4.57 -2.75 7.58
N LEU A 159 4.72 -3.78 8.43
CA LEU A 159 3.88 -4.98 8.39
C LEU A 159 2.41 -4.67 8.66
N ILE A 160 2.11 -3.79 9.63
CA ILE A 160 0.74 -3.36 9.91
C ILE A 160 0.13 -2.63 8.71
N LEU A 161 0.86 -1.71 8.10
CA LEU A 161 0.38 -0.95 6.94
C LEU A 161 0.21 -1.81 5.69
N LEU A 162 1.02 -2.85 5.53
CA LEU A 162 0.96 -3.77 4.38
C LEU A 162 -0.08 -4.87 4.55
N ASN A 163 -0.48 -5.21 5.78
CA ASN A 163 -1.38 -6.33 6.07
C ASN A 163 -2.68 -6.33 5.26
N PRO A 164 -3.39 -5.21 5.02
CA PRO A 164 -4.60 -5.22 4.19
C PRO A 164 -4.38 -5.72 2.76
N PHE A 165 -3.16 -5.56 2.23
CA PHE A 165 -2.78 -5.94 0.87
C PHE A 165 -2.23 -7.37 0.79
N ALA A 166 -1.37 -7.74 1.75
CA ALA A 166 -0.61 -9.00 1.78
C ALA A 166 -0.70 -9.66 3.18
N PRO A 167 -1.87 -10.19 3.58
CA PRO A 167 -2.11 -10.64 4.95
C PRO A 167 -1.27 -11.84 5.37
N HIS A 168 -0.99 -12.80 4.47
CA HIS A 168 -0.31 -14.04 4.86
C HIS A 168 1.17 -13.80 5.17
N ILE A 169 1.90 -13.16 4.27
CA ILE A 169 3.32 -12.88 4.48
C ILE A 169 3.56 -11.94 5.67
N THR A 170 2.66 -10.97 5.89
CA THR A 170 2.82 -10.03 6.99
C THR A 170 2.51 -10.64 8.35
N GLU A 171 1.52 -11.55 8.46
CA GLU A 171 1.26 -12.31 9.69
C GLU A 171 2.43 -13.25 10.00
N GLU A 172 2.95 -13.98 9.02
CA GLU A 172 4.10 -14.87 9.18
C GLU A 172 5.32 -14.08 9.68
N LEU A 173 5.64 -12.95 9.06
CA LEU A 173 6.75 -12.11 9.49
C LEU A 173 6.54 -11.49 10.88
N PHE A 174 5.31 -11.17 11.23
CA PHE A 174 4.96 -10.62 12.53
C PHE A 174 5.19 -11.67 13.65
N GLU A 175 4.82 -12.91 13.38
CA GLU A 175 5.07 -14.06 14.26
C GLU A 175 6.57 -14.35 14.36
N MET A 176 7.28 -14.49 13.23
CA MET A 176 8.73 -14.72 13.18
C MET A 176 9.52 -13.69 13.97
N MET A 177 9.11 -12.45 13.95
CA MET A 177 9.72 -11.33 14.68
C MET A 177 9.29 -11.25 16.14
N ASN A 178 8.42 -12.14 16.64
CA ASN A 178 7.90 -12.12 18.01
C ASN A 178 7.34 -10.74 18.44
N PHE A 179 6.51 -10.12 17.59
CA PHE A 179 5.86 -8.84 17.94
C PHE A 179 4.72 -9.01 18.96
N GLY A 180 4.27 -10.23 19.18
CA GLY A 180 3.23 -10.61 20.14
C GLY A 180 1.80 -10.45 19.62
N GLY A 181 0.94 -11.43 19.90
CA GLY A 181 -0.42 -11.47 19.35
C GLY A 181 -0.47 -11.77 17.86
N THR A 182 -1.58 -11.40 17.22
CA THR A 182 -1.76 -11.48 15.77
C THR A 182 -1.74 -10.08 15.17
N LEU A 183 -1.21 -9.95 13.98
CA LEU A 183 -1.09 -8.65 13.32
C LEU A 183 -2.48 -8.11 12.95
N SER A 184 -3.38 -8.97 12.49
CA SER A 184 -4.77 -8.62 12.16
C SER A 184 -5.57 -8.05 13.34
N ALA A 185 -5.18 -8.34 14.58
CA ALA A 185 -5.76 -7.76 15.80
C ALA A 185 -5.02 -6.49 16.28
N SER A 186 -3.95 -6.08 15.60
CA SER A 186 -3.18 -4.90 15.95
C SER A 186 -3.93 -3.62 15.60
N SER A 187 -3.78 -2.58 16.44
CA SER A 187 -4.30 -1.26 16.13
C SER A 187 -3.53 -0.62 14.98
N TRP A 188 -4.23 0.17 14.14
CA TRP A 188 -3.58 0.99 13.13
C TRP A 188 -2.60 1.96 13.77
N PRO A 189 -1.39 2.13 13.22
CA PRO A 189 -0.39 3.00 13.84
C PRO A 189 -0.83 4.46 13.78
N ALA A 190 -0.63 5.17 14.90
CA ALA A 190 -0.86 6.60 14.96
C ALA A 190 0.31 7.37 14.31
N TYR A 191 0.01 8.53 13.73
CA TYR A 191 1.03 9.46 13.25
C TYR A 191 0.93 10.79 13.99
N ASP A 192 2.04 11.50 14.05
CA ASP A 192 2.13 12.87 14.57
C ASP A 192 2.17 13.83 13.37
N GLU A 193 1.18 14.71 13.26
CA GLU A 193 1.08 15.69 12.17
C GLU A 193 2.30 16.61 12.12
N ALA A 194 2.82 17.04 13.28
CA ALA A 194 4.00 17.91 13.35
C ALA A 194 5.25 17.24 12.76
N LYS A 195 5.35 15.91 12.84
CA LYS A 195 6.45 15.13 12.29
C LYS A 195 6.30 14.83 10.80
N THR A 196 5.13 15.11 10.20
CA THR A 196 4.93 14.99 8.76
C THR A 196 5.48 16.18 7.97
N ILE A 197 5.88 17.25 8.63
CA ILE A 197 6.44 18.45 8.01
C ILE A 197 7.94 18.25 7.84
N ASP A 198 8.44 18.38 6.59
CA ASP A 198 9.90 18.35 6.37
C ASP A 198 10.52 19.62 6.96
N GLN A 199 11.51 19.41 7.82
CA GLN A 199 12.32 20.52 8.35
C GLN A 199 13.28 21.09 7.29
N THR A 200 13.60 20.29 6.27
CA THR A 200 14.46 20.70 5.16
C THR A 200 13.85 20.26 3.83
N VAL A 201 14.08 21.04 2.79
CA VAL A 201 13.69 20.74 1.40
C VAL A 201 14.91 20.71 0.49
N GLU A 202 14.93 19.75 -0.45
CA GLU A 202 15.96 19.68 -1.47
C GLU A 202 15.69 20.75 -2.54
N MET A 203 16.61 21.66 -2.73
CA MET A 203 16.53 22.67 -3.78
C MET A 203 17.58 22.41 -4.86
N ALA A 204 17.12 22.51 -6.13
CA ALA A 204 18.01 22.39 -7.28
C ALA A 204 18.66 23.73 -7.59
N VAL A 205 19.99 23.79 -7.53
CA VAL A 205 20.77 24.96 -8.00
C VAL A 205 20.93 24.84 -9.51
N MET A 206 20.39 25.82 -10.24
CA MET A 206 20.41 25.83 -11.70
C MET A 206 21.31 26.97 -12.22
N ILE A 207 22.16 26.67 -13.19
CA ILE A 207 22.95 27.67 -13.93
C ILE A 207 22.72 27.45 -15.42
N GLY A 208 22.23 28.51 -16.10
CA GLY A 208 21.93 28.44 -17.53
C GLY A 208 20.89 27.40 -17.89
N GLY A 209 19.84 27.21 -17.05
CA GLY A 209 18.76 26.24 -17.27
C GLY A 209 19.12 24.78 -17.01
N ARG A 210 20.33 24.50 -16.48
CA ARG A 210 20.78 23.14 -16.12
C ARG A 210 21.01 23.02 -14.63
N VAL A 211 20.50 21.93 -14.02
CA VAL A 211 20.78 21.59 -12.62
C VAL A 211 22.27 21.30 -12.47
N ARG A 212 22.94 22.01 -11.56
CA ARG A 212 24.37 21.88 -11.26
C ARG A 212 24.67 21.28 -9.90
N ALA A 213 23.77 21.52 -8.95
CA ALA A 213 23.85 20.96 -7.61
C ALA A 213 22.45 20.80 -7.03
N LYS A 214 22.36 20.03 -5.96
CA LYS A 214 21.20 19.93 -5.08
C LYS A 214 21.66 20.25 -3.67
N ILE A 215 20.97 21.12 -2.99
CA ILE A 215 21.26 21.53 -1.62
C ILE A 215 20.06 21.30 -0.73
N MET A 216 20.29 20.96 0.53
CA MET A 216 19.24 20.87 1.54
C MET A 216 19.17 22.21 2.27
N VAL A 217 18.01 22.82 2.27
CA VAL A 217 17.76 24.09 2.97
C VAL A 217 16.60 23.92 3.97
N PRO A 218 16.59 24.66 5.10
CA PRO A 218 15.44 24.68 5.99
C PRO A 218 14.15 25.02 5.22
N ALA A 219 13.05 24.33 5.53
CA ALA A 219 11.78 24.52 4.82
C ALA A 219 11.16 25.91 5.05
N ASP A 220 11.56 26.59 6.15
CA ASP A 220 11.13 27.94 6.55
C ASP A 220 12.13 29.02 6.15
N MET A 221 13.19 28.69 5.39
CA MET A 221 14.20 29.64 4.94
C MET A 221 13.59 30.69 4.01
N ALA A 222 13.85 31.97 4.28
CA ALA A 222 13.36 33.03 3.45
C ALA A 222 14.04 33.02 2.06
N GLU A 223 13.29 33.39 1.01
CA GLU A 223 13.79 33.36 -0.38
C GLU A 223 15.04 34.24 -0.58
N GLU A 224 15.22 35.28 0.27
CA GLU A 224 16.37 36.17 0.27
C GLU A 224 17.66 35.53 0.78
N ASP A 225 17.52 34.55 1.69
CA ASP A 225 18.66 33.83 2.29
C ASP A 225 19.11 32.62 1.46
N ILE A 226 18.36 32.27 0.42
CA ILE A 226 18.64 31.14 -0.50
C ILE A 226 19.53 31.60 -1.68
N LYS A 227 19.65 32.90 -1.92
CA LYS A 227 20.47 33.49 -3.00
C LYS A 227 21.90 33.70 -2.55
#